data_55b9df61384cea4c963f5cf531144779
#
_entry.id   55b9df61384cea4c963f5cf531144779
#
_cell.length_a   1.000
_cell.length_b   1.000
_cell.length_c   1.000
_cell.angle_alpha   90.00
_cell.angle_beta   90.00
_cell.angle_gamma   90.00
#
_symmetry.space_group_name_H-M   'P 1'
#
loop_
_entity.id
_entity.type
_entity.pdbx_description
1 polymer ?
#
loop_
_entity_poly.entity_id
_entity_poly.type
_entity_poly.pdbx_seq_one_letter_code
_entity_poly.pdbx_strand_id
1 'polypeptide(L)'
;MKLLALITSLLYLIPTAPAASYTDKFKQYQSLSRLAPIQLDDLSYDDITSKPRDYFATVILTATEARFGCVLCRDFQPEYDLIARSWNRGTKPDDLRVLFGILDFRNGKAAFQKLMLQTAPVLLVFPPTVGPYARVDDSPLRFDFSGPISADQVYAWISRQLPDGPKPPLVRPIKYMRIVSGITILMAVVTLFTVLSPYVLPVVRNRNLWAAFSLIAVLLFTSGHMFNHIRKVPYVVGDGRGGISYFAGGFSNQFGMETQIVAAIYAVLSFSAIALAMKVPRIADNKSQQVAVVIWGAVLLGTYSFLLSVFRAKNGGYPFFLPPF
;
A
#
# COMPACT_ATOMS: atom_id res chain seq x y z
N MET A 1 -41.57 13.89 -82.54
CA MET A 1 -40.21 13.82 -81.99
C MET A 1 -39.76 14.92 -80.96
N LYS A 2 -40.63 15.87 -80.63
CA LYS A 2 -40.32 16.95 -79.65
C LYS A 2 -40.88 16.67 -78.25
N LEU A 3 -41.72 15.69 -78.04
CA LEU A 3 -42.29 15.35 -76.74
C LEU A 3 -41.41 14.36 -75.98
N LEU A 4 -40.57 13.54 -76.64
CA LEU A 4 -39.66 12.58 -76.01
C LEU A 4 -38.40 13.23 -75.43
N ALA A 5 -38.00 14.39 -75.96
CA ALA A 5 -36.82 15.15 -75.48
C ALA A 5 -37.12 15.94 -74.18
N LEU A 6 -38.37 16.21 -73.85
CA LEU A 6 -38.78 16.92 -72.66
C LEU A 6 -38.83 16.00 -71.41
N ILE A 7 -39.10 14.69 -71.64
CA ILE A 7 -39.14 13.71 -70.51
C ILE A 7 -37.75 13.28 -70.08
N THR A 8 -36.75 13.27 -70.99
CA THR A 8 -35.37 12.93 -70.63
C THR A 8 -34.66 14.05 -69.92
N SER A 9 -35.05 15.30 -70.01
CA SER A 9 -34.43 16.42 -69.27
C SER A 9 -34.98 16.59 -67.86
N LEU A 10 -36.13 15.95 -67.51
CA LEU A 10 -36.67 16.04 -66.13
C LEU A 10 -36.15 14.95 -65.18
N LEU A 11 -35.46 13.94 -65.73
CA LEU A 11 -34.92 12.86 -64.89
C LEU A 11 -33.48 13.15 -64.24
N TYR A 12 -32.91 14.31 -64.59
CA TYR A 12 -31.59 14.71 -64.06
C TYR A 12 -31.65 15.69 -62.90
N LEU A 13 -32.78 15.99 -62.33
CA LEU A 13 -32.96 16.82 -61.15
C LEU A 13 -33.38 15.99 -59.94
N ILE A 14 -32.74 14.84 -59.72
CA ILE A 14 -32.72 14.25 -58.37
C ILE A 14 -31.65 15.04 -57.60
N PRO A 15 -31.97 15.84 -56.57
CA PRO A 15 -31.00 16.45 -55.74
C PRO A 15 -30.23 15.29 -55.04
N THR A 16 -29.01 15.00 -55.48
CA THR A 16 -28.10 14.22 -54.69
C THR A 16 -27.91 14.97 -53.39
N ALA A 17 -28.61 14.51 -52.35
CA ALA A 17 -28.44 15.02 -50.99
C ALA A 17 -26.95 14.99 -50.66
N PRO A 18 -26.37 16.02 -50.04
CA PRO A 18 -24.96 16.13 -49.84
C PRO A 18 -24.48 15.02 -48.89
N ALA A 19 -23.87 14.00 -49.46
CA ALA A 19 -23.15 12.95 -48.72
C ALA A 19 -21.93 13.50 -47.95
N ALA A 20 -21.66 14.79 -48.11
CA ALA A 20 -20.46 15.45 -47.56
C ALA A 20 -20.55 15.91 -46.08
N SER A 21 -21.78 16.02 -45.54
CA SER A 21 -21.96 16.67 -44.21
C SER A 21 -21.50 15.87 -42.99
N TYR A 22 -21.61 14.54 -43.01
CA TYR A 22 -21.30 13.72 -41.82
C TYR A 22 -19.85 13.25 -41.76
N THR A 23 -19.15 13.11 -42.88
CA THR A 23 -17.71 12.82 -42.91
C THR A 23 -16.88 13.99 -42.39
N ASP A 24 -17.35 15.23 -42.65
CA ASP A 24 -16.73 16.44 -42.13
C ASP A 24 -16.90 16.57 -40.62
N LYS A 25 -18.04 16.15 -40.08
CA LYS A 25 -18.36 16.10 -38.66
C LYS A 25 -17.37 15.20 -37.89
N PHE A 26 -17.15 13.98 -38.40
CA PHE A 26 -16.17 13.08 -37.78
C PHE A 26 -14.76 13.70 -37.71
N LYS A 27 -14.29 14.30 -38.84
CA LYS A 27 -12.96 14.94 -38.88
C LYS A 27 -12.85 16.11 -37.90
N GLN A 28 -13.91 16.89 -37.76
CA GLN A 28 -13.95 18.01 -36.81
C GLN A 28 -13.74 17.51 -35.37
N TYR A 29 -14.55 16.53 -34.96
CA TYR A 29 -14.45 15.97 -33.60
C TYR A 29 -13.17 15.13 -33.38
N GLN A 30 -12.68 14.43 -34.40
CA GLN A 30 -11.43 13.71 -34.36
C GLN A 30 -10.24 14.64 -34.07
N SER A 31 -10.24 15.85 -34.65
CA SER A 31 -9.17 16.84 -34.36
C SER A 31 -9.13 17.26 -32.91
N LEU A 32 -10.28 17.32 -32.24
CA LEU A 32 -10.41 17.65 -30.81
C LEU A 32 -10.04 16.49 -29.89
N SER A 33 -10.19 15.24 -30.35
CA SER A 33 -9.98 14.04 -29.54
C SER A 33 -8.55 13.47 -29.55
N ARG A 34 -7.60 14.10 -30.27
CA ARG A 34 -6.24 13.54 -30.49
C ARG A 34 -5.47 13.18 -29.22
N LEU A 35 -5.58 13.99 -28.17
CA LEU A 35 -4.79 13.86 -26.94
C LEU A 35 -5.62 13.42 -25.73
N ALA A 36 -6.91 13.63 -25.77
CA ALA A 36 -7.83 13.32 -24.66
C ALA A 36 -9.25 13.09 -25.24
N PRO A 37 -10.13 12.43 -24.49
CA PRO A 37 -11.55 12.39 -24.87
C PRO A 37 -12.13 13.81 -24.94
N ILE A 38 -13.11 14.00 -25.81
CA ILE A 38 -13.74 15.29 -26.05
C ILE A 38 -14.59 15.66 -24.84
N GLN A 39 -14.37 16.85 -24.29
CA GLN A 39 -15.26 17.40 -23.25
C GLN A 39 -16.52 17.91 -23.92
N LEU A 40 -17.66 17.34 -23.55
CA LEU A 40 -18.94 17.64 -24.12
C LEU A 40 -19.78 18.53 -23.21
N ASP A 41 -20.63 19.33 -23.80
CA ASP A 41 -21.80 19.99 -23.20
C ASP A 41 -23.09 19.43 -23.80
N ASP A 42 -24.26 19.91 -23.37
CA ASP A 42 -25.54 19.44 -23.86
C ASP A 42 -25.68 19.58 -25.39
N LEU A 43 -25.14 20.68 -25.98
CA LEU A 43 -25.23 20.93 -27.43
C LEU A 43 -24.30 20.01 -28.22
N SER A 44 -23.04 19.88 -27.81
CA SER A 44 -22.05 19.01 -28.47
C SER A 44 -22.42 17.53 -28.29
N TYR A 45 -23.01 17.18 -27.16
CA TYR A 45 -23.53 15.82 -26.93
C TYR A 45 -24.64 15.48 -27.91
N ASP A 46 -25.64 16.35 -28.04
CA ASP A 46 -26.74 16.14 -29.01
C ASP A 46 -26.20 16.14 -30.45
N ASP A 47 -25.22 16.98 -30.77
CA ASP A 47 -24.59 17.00 -32.07
C ASP A 47 -23.83 15.72 -32.40
N ILE A 48 -22.95 15.22 -31.51
CA ILE A 48 -22.12 14.02 -31.74
C ILE A 48 -22.97 12.73 -31.74
N THR A 49 -24.13 12.74 -31.08
CA THR A 49 -25.04 11.59 -31.01
C THR A 49 -26.17 11.67 -32.00
N SER A 50 -26.36 12.81 -32.68
CA SER A 50 -27.42 13.01 -33.69
C SER A 50 -27.22 12.16 -34.93
N LYS A 51 -28.34 11.90 -35.64
CA LYS A 51 -28.36 11.24 -36.93
C LYS A 51 -28.29 12.28 -38.07
N PRO A 52 -27.71 11.95 -39.22
CA PRO A 52 -26.95 10.75 -39.57
C PRO A 52 -25.51 10.78 -39.03
N ARG A 53 -24.96 9.61 -38.67
CA ARG A 53 -23.53 9.44 -38.24
C ARG A 53 -22.95 8.18 -38.89
N ASP A 54 -21.68 8.26 -39.32
CA ASP A 54 -20.93 7.19 -39.96
C ASP A 54 -19.80 6.67 -39.03
N TYR A 55 -19.87 6.98 -37.74
CA TYR A 55 -18.88 6.64 -36.69
C TYR A 55 -19.57 6.12 -35.44
N PHE A 56 -18.81 5.40 -34.62
CA PHE A 56 -19.24 5.06 -33.28
C PHE A 56 -18.94 6.22 -32.33
N ALA A 57 -19.92 6.65 -31.55
CA ALA A 57 -19.71 7.62 -30.50
C ALA A 57 -19.75 6.92 -29.12
N THR A 58 -18.63 6.91 -28.41
CA THR A 58 -18.52 6.36 -27.07
C THR A 58 -18.47 7.50 -26.08
N VAL A 59 -19.52 7.67 -25.29
CA VAL A 59 -19.65 8.78 -24.35
C VAL A 59 -19.82 8.26 -22.95
N ILE A 60 -18.94 8.72 -22.04
CA ILE A 60 -19.13 8.52 -20.62
C ILE A 60 -19.87 9.70 -20.00
N LEU A 61 -20.95 9.40 -19.30
CA LEU A 61 -21.70 10.36 -18.51
C LEU A 61 -21.23 10.25 -17.05
N THR A 62 -20.66 11.32 -16.52
CA THR A 62 -19.95 11.34 -15.24
C THR A 62 -20.36 12.54 -14.39
N ALA A 63 -19.99 12.53 -13.10
CA ALA A 63 -20.20 13.62 -12.16
C ALA A 63 -18.96 13.78 -11.28
N THR A 64 -17.92 14.41 -11.82
CA THR A 64 -16.59 14.44 -11.21
C THR A 64 -16.43 15.50 -10.12
N GLU A 65 -17.30 16.51 -10.09
CA GLU A 65 -17.24 17.56 -9.06
C GLU A 65 -17.41 16.99 -7.63
N ALA A 66 -16.64 17.51 -6.70
CA ALA A 66 -16.61 17.04 -5.31
C ALA A 66 -18.00 17.09 -4.62
N ARG A 67 -18.85 18.06 -4.99
CA ARG A 67 -20.19 18.22 -4.42
C ARG A 67 -21.12 17.04 -4.71
N PHE A 68 -20.89 16.27 -5.78
CA PHE A 68 -21.71 15.10 -6.14
C PHE A 68 -21.25 13.83 -5.42
N GLY A 69 -20.09 13.82 -4.77
CA GLY A 69 -19.59 12.69 -3.98
C GLY A 69 -19.32 11.40 -4.78
N CYS A 70 -19.30 11.46 -6.12
CA CYS A 70 -19.06 10.30 -6.96
C CYS A 70 -17.57 9.89 -6.94
N VAL A 71 -17.21 9.01 -6.03
CA VAL A 71 -15.83 8.47 -5.94
C VAL A 71 -15.51 7.67 -7.21
N LEU A 72 -16.42 6.80 -7.63
CA LEU A 72 -16.24 5.95 -8.81
C LEU A 72 -16.03 6.77 -10.11
N CYS A 73 -16.72 7.92 -10.23
CA CYS A 73 -16.53 8.82 -11.38
C CYS A 73 -15.09 9.36 -11.46
N ARG A 74 -14.53 9.78 -10.32
CA ARG A 74 -13.17 10.32 -10.24
C ARG A 74 -12.11 9.25 -10.45
N ASP A 75 -12.32 8.08 -9.86
CA ASP A 75 -11.37 6.97 -9.97
C ASP A 75 -11.32 6.40 -11.38
N PHE A 76 -12.45 6.36 -12.09
CA PHE A 76 -12.50 5.84 -13.45
C PHE A 76 -12.10 6.85 -14.54
N GLN A 77 -12.15 8.15 -14.27
CA GLN A 77 -11.77 9.19 -15.23
C GLN A 77 -10.40 8.95 -15.89
N PRO A 78 -9.29 8.69 -15.15
CA PRO A 78 -7.99 8.43 -15.76
C PRO A 78 -7.94 7.14 -16.58
N GLU A 79 -8.74 6.13 -16.22
CA GLU A 79 -8.84 4.87 -16.96
C GLU A 79 -9.56 5.08 -18.30
N TYR A 80 -10.63 5.90 -18.34
CA TYR A 80 -11.30 6.26 -19.57
C TYR A 80 -10.42 7.11 -20.49
N ASP A 81 -9.69 8.06 -19.92
CA ASP A 81 -8.70 8.85 -20.65
C ASP A 81 -7.64 7.95 -21.30
N LEU A 82 -7.21 6.90 -20.59
CA LEU A 82 -6.27 5.91 -21.11
C LEU A 82 -6.82 5.16 -22.32
N ILE A 83 -8.09 4.72 -22.26
CA ILE A 83 -8.77 4.04 -23.36
C ILE A 83 -8.80 4.94 -24.58
N ALA A 84 -9.29 6.17 -24.43
CA ALA A 84 -9.42 7.13 -25.52
C ALA A 84 -8.07 7.48 -26.17
N ARG A 85 -7.06 7.75 -25.36
CA ARG A 85 -5.69 8.02 -25.86
C ARG A 85 -5.07 6.84 -26.58
N SER A 86 -5.23 5.63 -26.05
CA SER A 86 -4.71 4.41 -26.68
C SER A 86 -5.35 4.17 -28.02
N TRP A 87 -6.67 4.35 -28.10
CA TRP A 87 -7.43 4.23 -29.35
C TRP A 87 -6.96 5.24 -30.38
N ASN A 88 -6.97 6.51 -30.03
CA ASN A 88 -6.62 7.60 -30.96
C ASN A 88 -5.18 7.55 -31.47
N ARG A 89 -4.24 7.02 -30.66
CA ARG A 89 -2.84 6.84 -31.10
C ARG A 89 -2.64 5.63 -32.03
N GLY A 90 -3.43 4.59 -31.84
CA GLY A 90 -3.30 3.36 -32.59
C GLY A 90 -4.14 3.28 -33.85
N THR A 91 -5.12 4.19 -34.02
CA THR A 91 -6.05 4.22 -35.17
C THR A 91 -5.36 4.73 -36.43
N LYS A 92 -5.47 3.99 -37.52
CA LYS A 92 -5.04 4.40 -38.87
C LYS A 92 -6.21 5.07 -39.60
N PRO A 93 -5.95 5.82 -40.69
CA PRO A 93 -6.99 6.53 -41.43
C PRO A 93 -8.16 5.67 -41.98
N ASP A 94 -7.87 4.38 -42.25
CA ASP A 94 -8.82 3.43 -42.80
C ASP A 94 -9.48 2.52 -41.77
N ASP A 95 -9.12 2.70 -40.48
CA ASP A 95 -9.66 1.89 -39.37
C ASP A 95 -11.07 2.35 -38.97
N LEU A 96 -11.67 1.63 -38.02
CA LEU A 96 -12.94 1.91 -37.42
C LEU A 96 -13.00 3.34 -36.85
N ARG A 97 -13.98 4.11 -37.27
CA ARG A 97 -14.22 5.47 -36.81
C ARG A 97 -14.90 5.43 -35.44
N VAL A 98 -14.16 5.75 -34.38
CA VAL A 98 -14.69 5.82 -33.03
C VAL A 98 -14.30 7.14 -32.40
N LEU A 99 -15.26 7.84 -31.82
CA LEU A 99 -15.07 9.07 -31.06
C LEU A 99 -15.31 8.81 -29.58
N PHE A 100 -14.46 9.38 -28.73
CA PHE A 100 -14.58 9.28 -27.28
C PHE A 100 -14.95 10.64 -26.69
N GLY A 101 -16.07 10.70 -25.98
CA GLY A 101 -16.55 11.91 -25.32
C GLY A 101 -16.76 11.71 -23.83
N ILE A 102 -16.66 12.80 -23.08
CA ILE A 102 -16.98 12.89 -21.65
C ILE A 102 -18.03 13.96 -21.47
N LEU A 103 -19.15 13.61 -20.86
CA LEU A 103 -20.19 14.55 -20.47
C LEU A 103 -20.28 14.59 -18.94
N ASP A 104 -19.80 15.66 -18.34
CA ASP A 104 -19.97 15.88 -16.90
C ASP A 104 -21.35 16.44 -16.61
N PHE A 105 -21.99 15.98 -15.55
CA PHE A 105 -23.31 16.44 -15.10
C PHE A 105 -23.43 17.95 -14.97
N ARG A 106 -22.33 18.63 -14.66
CA ARG A 106 -22.27 20.09 -14.61
C ARG A 106 -22.68 20.75 -15.92
N ASN A 107 -22.17 20.20 -17.05
CA ASN A 107 -22.32 20.77 -18.39
C ASN A 107 -23.40 20.09 -19.21
N GLY A 108 -23.92 18.94 -18.73
CA GLY A 108 -24.84 18.08 -19.50
C GLY A 108 -26.15 17.75 -18.78
N LYS A 109 -26.70 18.66 -17.99
CA LYS A 109 -27.91 18.40 -17.20
C LYS A 109 -29.11 17.99 -18.04
N ALA A 110 -29.28 18.59 -19.22
CA ALA A 110 -30.42 18.29 -20.12
C ALA A 110 -30.28 16.86 -20.68
N ALA A 111 -29.07 16.43 -21.05
CA ALA A 111 -28.80 15.07 -21.51
C ALA A 111 -29.08 14.02 -20.42
N PHE A 112 -28.66 14.25 -19.16
CA PHE A 112 -28.95 13.35 -18.04
C PHE A 112 -30.44 13.23 -17.77
N GLN A 113 -31.19 14.32 -17.85
CA GLN A 113 -32.66 14.32 -17.73
C GLN A 113 -33.34 13.59 -18.88
N LYS A 114 -32.93 13.86 -20.12
CA LYS A 114 -33.43 13.21 -21.33
C LYS A 114 -33.26 11.68 -21.30
N LEU A 115 -32.13 11.22 -20.74
CA LEU A 115 -31.79 9.80 -20.56
C LEU A 115 -32.36 9.20 -19.27
N MET A 116 -33.03 9.97 -18.42
CA MET A 116 -33.57 9.57 -17.12
C MET A 116 -32.53 8.89 -16.23
N LEU A 117 -31.27 9.37 -16.27
CA LEU A 117 -30.18 8.77 -15.52
C LEU A 117 -30.24 9.20 -14.06
N GLN A 118 -30.28 8.22 -13.16
CA GLN A 118 -30.26 8.42 -11.70
C GLN A 118 -28.88 8.14 -11.08
N THR A 119 -27.98 7.48 -11.83
CA THR A 119 -26.67 7.05 -11.36
C THR A 119 -25.58 7.48 -12.35
N ALA A 120 -24.39 7.71 -11.83
CA ALA A 120 -23.16 7.96 -12.59
C ALA A 120 -22.01 7.16 -11.95
N PRO A 121 -21.00 6.72 -12.73
CA PRO A 121 -20.85 6.89 -14.17
C PRO A 121 -21.69 5.91 -14.98
N VAL A 122 -22.04 6.29 -16.23
CA VAL A 122 -22.67 5.42 -17.22
C VAL A 122 -21.94 5.60 -18.54
N LEU A 123 -21.60 4.50 -19.22
CA LEU A 123 -20.99 4.55 -20.53
C LEU A 123 -22.00 4.18 -21.60
N LEU A 124 -22.12 5.01 -22.61
CA LEU A 124 -22.98 4.79 -23.76
C LEU A 124 -22.17 4.67 -25.05
N VAL A 125 -22.49 3.67 -25.86
CA VAL A 125 -21.92 3.50 -27.20
C VAL A 125 -23.03 3.62 -28.22
N PHE A 126 -22.94 4.62 -29.05
CA PHE A 126 -23.88 4.88 -30.12
C PHE A 126 -23.34 4.28 -31.43
N PRO A 127 -24.04 3.31 -32.05
CA PRO A 127 -23.61 2.75 -33.32
C PRO A 127 -23.83 3.72 -34.50
N PRO A 128 -23.11 3.55 -35.62
CA PRO A 128 -23.34 4.33 -36.83
C PRO A 128 -24.73 4.05 -37.43
N THR A 129 -25.33 5.10 -37.98
CA THR A 129 -26.67 5.02 -38.64
C THR A 129 -26.55 4.99 -40.15
N VAL A 130 -25.38 5.34 -40.70
CA VAL A 130 -25.10 5.31 -42.15
C VAL A 130 -23.71 4.71 -42.38
N GLY A 131 -23.45 4.22 -43.60
CA GLY A 131 -22.18 3.63 -43.98
C GLY A 131 -22.12 2.09 -43.82
N PRO A 132 -20.94 1.48 -44.01
CA PRO A 132 -20.79 0.02 -44.08
C PRO A 132 -21.08 -0.71 -42.74
N TYR A 133 -21.01 0.01 -41.60
CA TYR A 133 -21.22 -0.53 -40.26
C TYR A 133 -22.53 -0.05 -39.64
N ALA A 134 -23.46 0.52 -40.46
CA ALA A 134 -24.74 0.99 -39.96
C ALA A 134 -25.57 -0.15 -39.37
N ARG A 135 -26.14 0.08 -38.17
CA ARG A 135 -27.05 -0.87 -37.53
C ARG A 135 -28.51 -0.46 -37.71
N VAL A 136 -29.37 -1.45 -37.85
CA VAL A 136 -30.83 -1.25 -37.93
C VAL A 136 -31.33 -0.72 -36.57
N ASP A 137 -30.86 -1.29 -35.50
CA ASP A 137 -31.11 -0.78 -34.15
C ASP A 137 -29.98 0.20 -33.76
N ASP A 138 -30.33 1.45 -33.68
CA ASP A 138 -29.46 2.57 -33.37
C ASP A 138 -29.55 3.03 -31.92
N SER A 139 -30.23 2.26 -31.07
CA SER A 139 -30.29 2.51 -29.62
C SER A 139 -28.90 2.48 -28.99
N PRO A 140 -28.61 3.37 -28.04
CA PRO A 140 -27.34 3.39 -27.38
C PRO A 140 -27.12 2.12 -26.55
N LEU A 141 -25.99 1.47 -26.75
CA LEU A 141 -25.54 0.35 -25.93
C LEU A 141 -25.03 0.88 -24.60
N ARG A 142 -25.61 0.42 -23.52
CA ARG A 142 -25.33 0.92 -22.18
C ARG A 142 -24.43 -0.05 -21.38
N PHE A 143 -23.45 0.52 -20.69
CA PHE A 143 -22.63 -0.15 -19.70
C PHE A 143 -22.81 0.54 -18.35
N ASP A 144 -23.30 -0.20 -17.37
CA ASP A 144 -23.50 0.27 -16.01
C ASP A 144 -22.37 -0.21 -15.11
N PHE A 145 -21.86 0.69 -14.29
CA PHE A 145 -20.75 0.43 -13.38
C PHE A 145 -21.31 -0.10 -12.05
N SER A 146 -20.99 -1.36 -11.72
CA SER A 146 -21.40 -1.98 -10.46
C SER A 146 -20.32 -1.92 -9.37
N GLY A 147 -19.18 -1.24 -9.64
CA GLY A 147 -18.06 -1.11 -8.72
C GLY A 147 -16.80 -0.60 -9.41
N PRO A 148 -15.64 -0.62 -8.75
CA PRO A 148 -14.36 -0.26 -9.36
C PRO A 148 -14.05 -1.19 -10.54
N ILE A 149 -13.91 -0.64 -11.73
CA ILE A 149 -13.68 -1.36 -12.98
C ILE A 149 -12.41 -0.84 -13.62
N SER A 150 -11.59 -1.74 -14.18
CA SER A 150 -10.35 -1.38 -14.88
C SER A 150 -10.61 -0.97 -16.33
N ALA A 151 -9.67 -0.18 -16.91
CA ALA A 151 -9.69 0.15 -18.33
C ALA A 151 -9.76 -1.10 -19.23
N ASP A 152 -9.07 -2.20 -18.85
CA ASP A 152 -9.05 -3.42 -19.65
C ASP A 152 -10.44 -4.04 -19.81
N GLN A 153 -11.25 -4.04 -18.75
CA GLN A 153 -12.61 -4.58 -18.76
C GLN A 153 -13.53 -3.74 -19.64
N VAL A 154 -13.47 -2.41 -19.47
CA VAL A 154 -14.29 -1.50 -20.28
C VAL A 154 -13.85 -1.51 -21.74
N TYR A 155 -12.53 -1.53 -21.99
CA TYR A 155 -11.99 -1.68 -23.34
C TYR A 155 -12.45 -2.99 -24.01
N ALA A 156 -12.42 -4.11 -23.29
CA ALA A 156 -12.89 -5.39 -23.80
C ALA A 156 -14.39 -5.35 -24.10
N TRP A 157 -15.20 -4.68 -23.27
CA TRP A 157 -16.62 -4.50 -23.51
C TRP A 157 -16.88 -3.62 -24.75
N ILE A 158 -16.22 -2.46 -24.86
CA ILE A 158 -16.32 -1.60 -26.04
C ILE A 158 -15.92 -2.39 -27.30
N SER A 159 -14.83 -3.13 -27.24
CA SER A 159 -14.31 -3.91 -28.36
C SER A 159 -15.29 -4.98 -28.86
N ARG A 160 -16.11 -5.54 -27.97
CA ARG A 160 -17.17 -6.51 -28.34
C ARG A 160 -18.35 -5.84 -29.05
N GLN A 161 -18.57 -4.55 -28.80
CA GLN A 161 -19.65 -3.81 -29.45
C GLN A 161 -19.28 -3.30 -30.86
N LEU A 162 -17.99 -3.27 -31.15
CA LEU A 162 -17.45 -2.84 -32.44
C LEU A 162 -17.36 -4.03 -33.42
N PRO A 163 -17.49 -3.80 -34.73
CA PRO A 163 -17.31 -4.81 -35.75
C PRO A 163 -15.93 -5.44 -35.70
N ASP A 164 -15.79 -6.61 -36.33
CA ASP A 164 -14.51 -7.25 -36.45
C ASP A 164 -13.55 -6.43 -37.31
N GLY A 165 -12.35 -6.21 -36.84
CA GLY A 165 -11.34 -5.39 -37.46
C GLY A 165 -10.15 -5.13 -36.51
N PRO A 166 -9.09 -4.50 -37.01
CA PRO A 166 -7.92 -4.15 -36.20
C PRO A 166 -8.33 -3.14 -35.11
N LYS A 167 -8.11 -3.53 -33.85
CA LYS A 167 -8.38 -2.68 -32.66
C LYS A 167 -7.06 -2.34 -32.02
N PRO A 168 -6.77 -1.06 -31.77
CA PRO A 168 -5.50 -0.65 -31.17
C PRO A 168 -5.35 -1.24 -29.77
N PRO A 169 -4.16 -1.75 -29.36
CA PRO A 169 -3.97 -2.25 -28.01
C PRO A 169 -4.01 -1.12 -26.98
N LEU A 170 -4.45 -1.45 -25.76
CA LEU A 170 -4.43 -0.52 -24.64
C LEU A 170 -2.98 -0.28 -24.18
N VAL A 171 -2.46 0.94 -24.35
CA VAL A 171 -1.08 1.29 -24.01
C VAL A 171 -1.03 2.13 -22.75
N ARG A 172 -0.56 1.54 -21.65
CA ARG A 172 -0.44 2.23 -20.37
C ARG A 172 0.83 3.09 -20.34
N PRO A 173 0.75 4.38 -19.98
CA PRO A 173 1.94 5.22 -19.88
C PRO A 173 2.84 4.72 -18.73
N ILE A 174 4.14 4.65 -19.01
CA ILE A 174 5.14 4.31 -18.00
C ILE A 174 5.19 5.44 -16.96
N LYS A 175 4.97 5.12 -15.69
CA LYS A 175 5.05 6.08 -14.59
C LYS A 175 6.54 6.27 -14.20
N TYR A 176 7.28 7.07 -14.96
CA TYR A 176 8.71 7.32 -14.73
C TYR A 176 9.02 7.75 -13.29
N MET A 177 8.14 8.51 -12.65
CA MET A 177 8.31 8.92 -11.24
C MET A 177 8.41 7.73 -10.28
N ARG A 178 7.69 6.62 -10.54
CA ARG A 178 7.82 5.40 -9.73
C ARG A 178 9.18 4.72 -9.93
N ILE A 179 9.70 4.74 -11.15
CA ILE A 179 11.02 4.16 -11.45
C ILE A 179 12.10 5.00 -10.79
N VAL A 180 12.06 6.33 -10.95
CA VAL A 180 12.99 7.26 -10.33
C VAL A 180 12.97 7.13 -8.80
N SER A 181 11.78 7.15 -8.18
CA SER A 181 11.67 6.98 -6.73
C SER A 181 12.22 5.62 -6.26
N GLY A 182 11.97 4.54 -7.00
CA GLY A 182 12.52 3.21 -6.71
C GLY A 182 14.05 3.19 -6.74
N ILE A 183 14.65 3.79 -7.76
CA ILE A 183 16.11 3.92 -7.88
C ILE A 183 16.68 4.78 -6.75
N THR A 184 16.03 5.89 -6.42
CA THR A 184 16.48 6.78 -5.31
C THR A 184 16.45 6.06 -3.98
N ILE A 185 15.38 5.32 -3.68
CA ILE A 185 15.28 4.52 -2.46
C ILE A 185 16.36 3.44 -2.42
N LEU A 186 16.59 2.72 -3.53
CA LEU A 186 17.65 1.72 -3.61
C LEU A 186 19.02 2.33 -3.34
N MET A 187 19.34 3.46 -3.97
CA MET A 187 20.60 4.17 -3.75
C MET A 187 20.75 4.63 -2.30
N ALA A 188 19.69 5.15 -1.68
CA ALA A 188 19.69 5.55 -0.28
C ALA A 188 19.97 4.35 0.65
N VAL A 189 19.35 3.19 0.41
CA VAL A 189 19.57 1.97 1.19
C VAL A 189 21.02 1.47 1.03
N VAL A 190 21.54 1.44 -0.20
CA VAL A 190 22.93 1.05 -0.46
C VAL A 190 23.91 1.98 0.23
N THR A 191 23.70 3.29 0.14
CA THR A 191 24.54 4.29 0.80
C THR A 191 24.47 4.14 2.32
N LEU A 192 23.28 3.98 2.88
CA LEU A 192 23.09 3.76 4.31
C LEU A 192 23.85 2.50 4.76
N PHE A 193 23.71 1.40 4.03
CA PHE A 193 24.39 0.14 4.34
C PHE A 193 25.90 0.28 4.25
N THR A 194 26.45 0.91 3.21
CA THR A 194 27.88 1.11 3.04
C THR A 194 28.47 2.02 4.11
N VAL A 195 27.77 3.09 4.50
CA VAL A 195 28.23 4.02 5.54
C VAL A 195 28.13 3.39 6.94
N LEU A 196 27.05 2.65 7.24
CA LEU A 196 26.86 2.04 8.56
C LEU A 196 27.66 0.75 8.76
N SER A 197 27.92 -0.01 7.68
CA SER A 197 28.58 -1.32 7.80
C SER A 197 29.90 -1.30 8.57
N PRO A 198 30.83 -0.34 8.37
CA PRO A 198 32.09 -0.30 9.12
C PRO A 198 31.89 -0.07 10.62
N TYR A 199 30.78 0.55 11.04
CA TYR A 199 30.47 0.79 12.45
C TYR A 199 29.68 -0.37 13.07
N VAL A 200 28.73 -0.92 12.34
CA VAL A 200 27.83 -1.99 12.83
C VAL A 200 28.53 -3.35 12.81
N LEU A 201 29.31 -3.64 11.76
CA LEU A 201 29.95 -4.95 11.61
C LEU A 201 30.90 -5.30 12.78
N PRO A 202 31.78 -4.41 13.29
CA PRO A 202 32.60 -4.69 14.43
C PRO A 202 31.81 -4.99 15.72
N VAL A 203 30.68 -4.28 15.90
CA VAL A 203 29.80 -4.51 17.07
C VAL A 203 29.13 -5.88 16.95
N VAL A 204 28.53 -6.20 15.78
CA VAL A 204 27.89 -7.50 15.55
C VAL A 204 28.86 -8.67 15.59
N ARG A 205 30.12 -8.48 15.15
CA ARG A 205 31.16 -9.51 15.20
C ARG A 205 31.86 -9.63 16.56
N ASN A 206 31.56 -8.73 17.50
CA ASN A 206 32.19 -8.76 18.79
C ASN A 206 31.66 -9.92 19.64
N ARG A 207 32.49 -10.96 19.78
CA ARG A 207 32.18 -12.15 20.58
C ARG A 207 31.82 -11.81 22.02
N ASN A 208 32.53 -10.83 22.62
CA ASN A 208 32.33 -10.47 24.03
C ASN A 208 30.96 -9.79 24.24
N LEU A 209 30.48 -9.02 23.26
CA LEU A 209 29.16 -8.40 23.32
C LEU A 209 28.04 -9.45 23.32
N TRP A 210 28.13 -10.44 22.43
CA TRP A 210 27.17 -11.55 22.41
C TRP A 210 27.25 -12.43 23.66
N ALA A 211 28.44 -12.66 24.17
CA ALA A 211 28.63 -13.37 25.45
C ALA A 211 27.96 -12.61 26.61
N ALA A 212 28.18 -11.29 26.71
CA ALA A 212 27.52 -10.45 27.70
C ALA A 212 26.01 -10.47 27.59
N PHE A 213 25.49 -10.30 26.36
CA PHE A 213 24.05 -10.37 26.09
C PHE A 213 23.45 -11.73 26.50
N SER A 214 24.11 -12.83 26.11
CA SER A 214 23.67 -14.17 26.48
C SER A 214 23.71 -14.40 28.00
N LEU A 215 24.73 -13.93 28.69
CA LEU A 215 24.80 -14.00 30.14
C LEU A 215 23.66 -13.23 30.81
N ILE A 216 23.39 -12.00 30.38
CA ILE A 216 22.28 -11.20 30.91
C ILE A 216 20.96 -11.92 30.69
N ALA A 217 20.73 -12.46 29.48
CA ALA A 217 19.50 -13.20 29.14
C ALA A 217 19.35 -14.43 30.03
N VAL A 218 20.41 -15.24 30.22
CA VAL A 218 20.39 -16.41 31.12
C VAL A 218 20.06 -16.00 32.54
N LEU A 219 20.72 -14.97 33.07
CA LEU A 219 20.47 -14.47 34.41
C LEU A 219 19.02 -14.00 34.62
N LEU A 220 18.48 -13.28 33.66
CA LEU A 220 17.07 -12.82 33.72
C LEU A 220 16.10 -14.01 33.70
N PHE A 221 16.32 -14.98 32.83
CA PHE A 221 15.41 -16.13 32.74
C PHE A 221 15.50 -17.04 33.97
N THR A 222 16.71 -17.27 34.51
CA THR A 222 16.91 -18.10 35.70
C THR A 222 16.41 -17.42 36.98
N SER A 223 16.39 -16.08 37.02
CA SER A 223 15.89 -15.34 38.19
C SER A 223 14.35 -15.33 38.33
N GLY A 224 13.63 -15.89 37.38
CA GLY A 224 12.16 -15.97 37.44
C GLY A 224 11.46 -14.81 36.71
N HIS A 225 12.13 -14.07 35.86
CA HIS A 225 11.52 -12.94 35.08
C HIS A 225 10.29 -13.37 34.24
N MET A 226 10.33 -14.57 33.67
CA MET A 226 9.18 -15.11 32.91
C MET A 226 7.92 -15.31 33.77
N PHE A 227 8.10 -15.74 35.03
CA PHE A 227 7.00 -15.88 35.99
C PHE A 227 6.30 -14.52 36.22
N ASN A 228 7.10 -13.47 36.44
CA ASN A 228 6.57 -12.12 36.63
C ASN A 228 5.79 -11.62 35.43
N HIS A 229 6.29 -11.88 34.22
CA HIS A 229 5.65 -11.45 32.97
C HIS A 229 4.31 -12.17 32.73
N ILE A 230 4.26 -13.49 32.98
CA ILE A 230 3.06 -14.30 32.80
C ILE A 230 2.02 -13.97 33.88
N ARG A 231 2.43 -13.86 35.15
CA ARG A 231 1.55 -13.63 36.29
C ARG A 231 1.18 -12.17 36.52
N LYS A 232 1.80 -11.22 35.79
CA LYS A 232 1.61 -9.77 35.96
C LYS A 232 1.73 -9.32 37.42
N VAL A 233 2.71 -9.86 38.13
CA VAL A 233 2.93 -9.56 39.55
C VAL A 233 3.32 -8.09 39.78
N PRO A 234 2.95 -7.49 40.93
CA PRO A 234 3.35 -6.12 41.23
C PRO A 234 4.88 -6.01 41.35
N TYR A 235 5.41 -4.85 40.95
CA TYR A 235 6.86 -4.63 40.94
C TYR A 235 7.44 -4.55 42.35
N VAL A 236 6.76 -3.83 43.24
CA VAL A 236 7.03 -3.72 44.68
C VAL A 236 5.73 -3.57 45.45
N VAL A 237 5.70 -3.85 46.73
CA VAL A 237 4.51 -3.66 47.58
C VAL A 237 4.93 -2.92 48.86
N GLY A 238 4.06 -2.07 49.39
CA GLY A 238 4.27 -1.42 50.69
C GLY A 238 4.23 -2.43 51.85
N ASP A 239 5.10 -2.31 52.86
CA ASP A 239 5.20 -3.21 54.04
C ASP A 239 4.12 -2.91 55.11
N GLY A 240 3.23 -1.95 54.88
CA GLY A 240 2.22 -1.50 55.84
C GLY A 240 2.78 -0.64 57.00
N ARG A 241 4.09 -0.40 57.08
CA ARG A 241 4.75 0.43 58.07
C ARG A 241 5.39 1.68 57.48
N GLY A 242 5.03 2.02 56.22
CA GLY A 242 5.57 3.15 55.47
C GLY A 242 6.83 2.86 54.67
N GLY A 243 7.32 1.58 54.69
CA GLY A 243 8.45 1.11 53.89
C GLY A 243 8.00 0.34 52.63
N ILE A 244 8.98 -0.04 51.79
CA ILE A 244 8.79 -0.83 50.57
C ILE A 244 9.36 -2.24 50.81
N SER A 245 8.53 -3.25 50.56
CA SER A 245 8.99 -4.64 50.56
C SER A 245 9.43 -5.02 49.16
N TYR A 246 10.68 -5.45 49.04
CA TYR A 246 11.29 -5.90 47.78
C TYR A 246 11.15 -7.41 47.54
N PHE A 247 10.95 -8.19 48.61
CA PHE A 247 10.83 -9.63 48.57
C PHE A 247 9.41 -10.06 48.99
N ALA A 248 8.80 -10.90 48.23
CA ALA A 248 7.51 -11.47 48.57
C ALA A 248 7.68 -12.60 49.61
N GLY A 249 6.84 -12.63 50.62
CA GLY A 249 6.78 -13.75 51.55
C GLY A 249 6.22 -15.00 50.89
N GLY A 250 6.79 -16.16 51.21
CA GLY A 250 6.36 -17.47 50.69
C GLY A 250 6.96 -17.84 49.31
N PHE A 251 7.02 -19.16 49.06
CA PHE A 251 7.62 -19.71 47.83
C PHE A 251 6.80 -19.45 46.58
N SER A 252 5.49 -19.32 46.69
CA SER A 252 4.57 -19.19 45.56
C SER A 252 4.46 -17.76 45.05
N ASN A 253 4.93 -16.78 45.81
CA ASN A 253 4.80 -15.36 45.52
C ASN A 253 6.16 -14.76 45.16
N GLN A 254 6.16 -13.82 44.21
CA GLN A 254 7.37 -13.13 43.76
C GLN A 254 7.00 -11.70 43.34
N PHE A 255 7.91 -10.73 43.62
CA PHE A 255 7.75 -9.37 43.10
C PHE A 255 8.65 -9.13 41.89
N GLY A 256 8.30 -8.15 41.05
CA GLY A 256 9.09 -7.82 39.88
C GLY A 256 10.52 -7.41 40.20
N MET A 257 10.70 -6.61 41.24
CA MET A 257 12.02 -6.14 41.70
C MET A 257 12.89 -7.29 42.28
N GLU A 258 12.26 -8.25 42.92
CA GLU A 258 12.94 -9.44 43.49
C GLU A 258 13.75 -10.19 42.44
N THR A 259 13.17 -10.39 41.23
CA THR A 259 13.88 -11.08 40.14
C THR A 259 15.13 -10.34 39.69
N GLN A 260 15.10 -9.01 39.69
CA GLN A 260 16.26 -8.20 39.31
C GLN A 260 17.36 -8.25 40.40
N ILE A 261 16.95 -8.20 41.66
CA ILE A 261 17.92 -8.33 42.79
C ILE A 261 18.56 -9.72 42.77
N VAL A 262 17.78 -10.78 42.60
CA VAL A 262 18.28 -12.16 42.50
C VAL A 262 19.20 -12.34 41.29
N ALA A 263 18.84 -11.77 40.13
CA ALA A 263 19.68 -11.79 38.95
C ALA A 263 21.00 -11.08 39.18
N ALA A 264 20.99 -9.92 39.86
CA ALA A 264 22.22 -9.21 40.24
C ALA A 264 23.10 -10.02 41.20
N ILE A 265 22.51 -10.68 42.20
CA ILE A 265 23.22 -11.58 43.12
C ILE A 265 23.89 -12.71 42.34
N TYR A 266 23.16 -13.39 41.46
CA TYR A 266 23.74 -14.46 40.63
C TYR A 266 24.84 -13.95 39.69
N ALA A 267 24.71 -12.73 39.15
CA ALA A 267 25.73 -12.10 38.32
C ALA A 267 27.04 -11.89 39.14
N VAL A 268 26.94 -11.33 40.35
CA VAL A 268 28.11 -11.12 41.23
C VAL A 268 28.73 -12.44 41.62
N LEU A 269 27.96 -13.45 42.00
CA LEU A 269 28.47 -14.79 42.36
C LEU A 269 29.18 -15.44 41.16
N SER A 270 28.57 -15.42 40.00
CA SER A 270 29.16 -15.99 38.78
C SER A 270 30.45 -15.26 38.38
N PHE A 271 30.45 -13.93 38.45
CA PHE A 271 31.63 -13.14 38.14
C PHE A 271 32.77 -13.39 39.13
N SER A 272 32.47 -13.49 40.43
CA SER A 272 33.43 -13.78 41.46
C SER A 272 34.05 -15.19 41.28
N ALA A 273 33.21 -16.19 40.96
CA ALA A 273 33.70 -17.55 40.70
C ALA A 273 34.60 -17.59 39.44
N ILE A 274 34.22 -16.92 38.37
CA ILE A 274 35.03 -16.83 37.13
C ILE A 274 36.33 -16.06 37.40
N ALA A 275 36.29 -14.98 38.18
CA ALA A 275 37.49 -14.23 38.56
C ALA A 275 38.47 -15.09 39.33
N LEU A 276 37.99 -15.80 40.34
CA LEU A 276 38.82 -16.73 41.13
C LEU A 276 39.41 -17.86 40.29
N ALA A 277 38.61 -18.47 39.40
CA ALA A 277 39.06 -19.62 38.61
C ALA A 277 39.96 -19.25 37.42
N MET A 278 39.73 -18.10 36.79
CA MET A 278 40.37 -17.79 35.50
C MET A 278 41.30 -16.58 35.54
N LYS A 279 41.01 -15.56 36.34
CA LYS A 279 41.76 -14.31 36.35
C LYS A 279 42.84 -14.29 37.43
N VAL A 280 42.50 -14.67 38.66
CA VAL A 280 43.40 -14.66 39.80
C VAL A 280 44.62 -15.55 39.58
N PRO A 281 44.53 -16.78 39.03
CA PRO A 281 45.71 -17.63 38.80
C PRO A 281 46.69 -17.06 37.76
N ARG A 282 46.27 -16.08 36.97
CA ARG A 282 47.09 -15.43 35.93
C ARG A 282 47.86 -14.22 36.43
N ILE A 283 47.72 -13.84 37.71
CA ILE A 283 48.45 -12.74 38.32
C ILE A 283 49.87 -13.25 38.65
N ALA A 284 50.89 -12.61 38.07
CA ALA A 284 52.25 -13.02 38.15
C ALA A 284 52.90 -12.73 39.59
N ASP A 285 52.44 -11.63 40.18
CA ASP A 285 52.93 -11.26 41.53
C ASP A 285 52.14 -12.00 42.61
N ASN A 286 52.87 -12.77 43.41
CA ASN A 286 52.31 -13.63 44.47
C ASN A 286 51.57 -12.87 45.58
N LYS A 287 52.03 -11.67 45.94
CA LYS A 287 51.31 -10.83 46.94
C LYS A 287 50.03 -10.30 46.43
N SER A 288 49.99 -9.76 45.18
CA SER A 288 48.82 -9.29 44.51
C SER A 288 47.80 -10.42 44.24
N GLN A 289 48.29 -11.63 43.94
CA GLN A 289 47.48 -12.82 43.79
C GLN A 289 46.73 -13.19 45.08
N GLN A 290 47.45 -13.24 46.18
CA GLN A 290 46.87 -13.53 47.51
C GLN A 290 45.86 -12.51 47.93
N VAL A 291 46.09 -11.21 47.72
CA VAL A 291 45.14 -10.15 48.01
C VAL A 291 43.91 -10.33 47.15
N ALA A 292 44.08 -10.63 45.84
CA ALA A 292 42.94 -10.86 44.91
C ALA A 292 42.10 -12.08 45.34
N VAL A 293 42.72 -13.18 45.81
CA VAL A 293 42.00 -14.34 46.35
C VAL A 293 41.13 -13.94 47.52
N VAL A 294 41.71 -13.19 48.49
CA VAL A 294 40.98 -12.77 49.69
C VAL A 294 39.81 -11.85 49.31
N ILE A 295 40.02 -10.87 48.44
CA ILE A 295 38.97 -9.94 48.04
C ILE A 295 37.82 -10.68 47.33
N TRP A 296 38.12 -11.46 46.27
CA TRP A 296 37.08 -12.17 45.55
C TRP A 296 36.42 -13.27 46.38
N GLY A 297 37.17 -13.93 47.28
CA GLY A 297 36.60 -14.86 48.23
C GLY A 297 35.65 -14.21 49.23
N ALA A 298 36.01 -13.04 49.78
CA ALA A 298 35.12 -12.26 50.63
C ALA A 298 33.86 -11.79 49.93
N VAL A 299 33.99 -11.31 48.67
CA VAL A 299 32.82 -10.92 47.85
C VAL A 299 31.91 -12.11 47.60
N LEU A 300 32.45 -13.27 47.22
CA LEU A 300 31.69 -14.48 47.00
C LEU A 300 30.96 -14.94 48.28
N LEU A 301 31.64 -15.03 49.39
CA LEU A 301 31.07 -15.45 50.68
C LEU A 301 30.02 -14.46 51.18
N GLY A 302 30.27 -13.15 51.10
CA GLY A 302 29.33 -12.12 51.52
C GLY A 302 28.07 -12.13 50.68
N THR A 303 28.23 -12.21 49.35
CA THR A 303 27.09 -12.27 48.42
C THR A 303 26.26 -13.55 48.59
N TYR A 304 26.93 -14.69 48.83
CA TYR A 304 26.27 -15.95 49.10
C TYR A 304 25.52 -15.95 50.45
N SER A 305 26.12 -15.37 51.49
CA SER A 305 25.48 -15.15 52.79
C SER A 305 24.22 -14.29 52.64
N PHE A 306 24.29 -13.19 51.87
CA PHE A 306 23.13 -12.36 51.56
C PHE A 306 22.05 -13.12 50.80
N LEU A 307 22.40 -13.96 49.82
CA LEU A 307 21.46 -14.84 49.13
C LEU A 307 20.71 -15.75 50.11
N LEU A 308 21.43 -16.36 51.05
CA LEU A 308 20.81 -17.22 52.10
C LEU A 308 19.86 -16.42 52.98
N SER A 309 20.17 -15.18 53.32
CA SER A 309 19.26 -14.30 54.08
C SER A 309 17.96 -14.00 53.32
N VAL A 310 18.05 -13.81 51.99
CA VAL A 310 16.87 -13.65 51.11
C VAL A 310 16.01 -14.93 51.14
N PHE A 311 16.63 -16.13 51.04
CA PHE A 311 15.89 -17.39 51.16
C PHE A 311 15.20 -17.54 52.52
N ARG A 312 15.80 -17.12 53.61
CA ARG A 312 15.16 -17.13 54.94
C ARG A 312 14.02 -16.13 55.03
N ALA A 313 14.15 -14.96 54.43
CA ALA A 313 13.06 -14.01 54.36
C ALA A 313 11.81 -14.57 53.62
N LYS A 314 12.02 -15.41 52.59
CA LYS A 314 10.96 -16.10 51.86
C LYS A 314 10.42 -17.33 52.62
N ASN A 315 11.26 -18.03 53.31
CA ASN A 315 10.87 -19.23 54.08
C ASN A 315 11.55 -19.20 55.48
N GLY A 316 10.80 -18.84 56.50
CA GLY A 316 11.28 -18.77 57.87
C GLY A 316 11.80 -20.09 58.42
N GLY A 317 11.49 -21.25 57.81
CA GLY A 317 12.00 -22.58 58.15
C GLY A 317 13.24 -22.99 57.36
N TYR A 318 13.90 -22.09 56.59
CA TYR A 318 15.10 -22.42 55.82
C TYR A 318 16.28 -22.64 56.73
N PRO A 319 16.91 -23.85 56.73
CA PRO A 319 17.82 -24.27 57.79
C PRO A 319 19.24 -23.71 57.68
N PHE A 320 19.61 -23.21 56.46
CA PHE A 320 20.98 -22.78 56.22
C PHE A 320 21.20 -21.31 56.60
N PHE A 321 22.26 -21.06 57.32
CA PHE A 321 22.70 -19.76 57.78
C PHE A 321 24.22 -19.64 57.59
N LEU A 322 24.64 -18.51 57.04
CA LEU A 322 26.03 -18.17 56.89
C LEU A 322 26.24 -16.71 57.33
N PRO A 323 27.11 -16.41 58.33
CA PRO A 323 27.45 -15.03 58.63
C PRO A 323 28.10 -14.34 57.43
N PRO A 324 27.94 -13.00 57.23
CA PRO A 324 27.48 -12.01 58.23
C PRO A 324 25.98 -11.68 58.17
N PHE A 325 25.17 -12.26 57.27
CA PHE A 325 23.75 -11.91 57.09
C PHE A 325 22.79 -12.98 57.60
#